data_0f4c3747597d74f9a74c7d1aaf667058
#
_entry.id   0f4c3747597d74f9a74c7d1aaf667058
#
_cell.length_a   1.000
_cell.length_b   1.000
_cell.length_c   1.000
_cell.angle_alpha   90.00
_cell.angle_beta   90.00
_cell.angle_gamma   90.00
#
_symmetry.space_group_name_H-M   'P 1'
#
loop_
_entity.id
_entity.type
_entity.pdbx_description
1 polymer ?
#
loop_
_entity_poly.entity_id
_entity_poly.type
_entity_poly.pdbx_seq_one_letter_code
_entity_poly.pdbx_strand_id
1 'polypeptide(L)'
;FSQNAIDQAMIELDGTNNKSNLGANAILGVSLAVAKAAANELGLPLYRYIGGVSANTLPVPMMNIINGGSHSDAPIAFQEFMIMPVSAKNFTEAMQMGTEIFHNLKKVLHDRNLSTAVGDEGGFAPNLAGGTEDALDSIKLAVENAGYVFGKDIMIALDCAASEFYVNGKYDYTKFEGDKGVVRSSEEQADYLADLASKYSIISIEDGMYEDDWSGWK
;
A
#
# COMPACT_ATOMS: atom_id res chain seq x y z
N PHE A 1 -28.71 -6.66 16.05
CA PHE A 1 -27.45 -6.58 15.31
C PHE A 1 -27.43 -5.35 14.39
N SER A 2 -27.43 -4.14 14.98
CA SER A 2 -27.43 -2.89 14.20
C SER A 2 -26.02 -2.29 14.22
N GLN A 3 -25.14 -2.77 13.33
CA GLN A 3 -23.75 -2.31 13.23
C GLN A 3 -23.67 -0.79 13.05
N ASN A 4 -24.43 -0.27 12.09
CA ASN A 4 -24.44 1.16 11.80
C ASN A 4 -24.87 2.02 13.01
N ALA A 5 -25.83 1.56 13.81
CA ALA A 5 -26.28 2.30 14.99
C ALA A 5 -25.19 2.35 16.08
N ILE A 6 -24.41 1.28 16.23
CA ILE A 6 -23.31 1.22 17.19
C ILE A 6 -22.15 2.11 16.71
N ASP A 7 -21.79 2.01 15.45
CA ASP A 7 -20.75 2.85 14.86
C ASP A 7 -21.12 4.34 14.93
N GLN A 8 -22.36 4.68 14.64
CA GLN A 8 -22.87 6.05 14.74
C GLN A 8 -22.82 6.57 16.19
N ALA A 9 -23.21 5.74 17.17
CA ALA A 9 -23.15 6.12 18.57
C ALA A 9 -21.72 6.41 19.04
N MET A 10 -20.72 5.65 18.56
CA MET A 10 -19.30 5.93 18.85
C MET A 10 -18.82 7.23 18.21
N ILE A 11 -19.22 7.50 16.96
CA ILE A 11 -18.89 8.75 16.25
C ILE A 11 -19.51 9.95 16.97
N GLU A 12 -20.76 9.86 17.40
CA GLU A 12 -21.45 10.91 18.16
C GLU A 12 -20.81 11.14 19.54
N LEU A 13 -20.40 10.05 20.22
CA LEU A 13 -19.70 10.13 21.50
C LEU A 13 -18.32 10.78 21.36
N ASP A 14 -17.59 10.51 20.29
CA ASP A 14 -16.32 11.17 19.99
C ASP A 14 -16.53 12.67 19.74
N GLY A 15 -17.50 13.05 18.96
CA GLY A 15 -17.94 14.43 18.71
C GLY A 15 -16.96 15.27 17.90
N THR A 16 -15.88 14.71 17.34
CA THR A 16 -14.91 15.39 16.49
C THR A 16 -14.97 14.87 15.06
N ASN A 17 -14.62 15.74 14.08
CA ASN A 17 -14.65 15.35 12.67
C ASN A 17 -13.67 14.24 12.32
N ASN A 18 -12.52 14.21 13.01
CA ASN A 18 -11.42 13.26 12.78
C ASN A 18 -11.31 12.16 13.84
N LYS A 19 -12.32 12.01 14.72
CA LYS A 19 -12.36 10.99 15.79
C LYS A 19 -11.17 11.08 16.76
N SER A 20 -10.72 12.31 17.06
CA SER A 20 -9.52 12.56 17.86
C SER A 20 -9.69 12.36 19.36
N ASN A 21 -10.91 12.29 19.90
CA ASN A 21 -11.16 12.07 21.31
C ASN A 21 -11.04 10.60 21.71
N LEU A 22 -11.69 9.70 20.99
CA LEU A 22 -11.64 8.25 21.23
C LEU A 22 -10.47 7.59 20.48
N GLY A 23 -10.12 8.11 19.33
CA GLY A 23 -9.15 7.55 18.40
C GLY A 23 -9.69 6.43 17.52
N ALA A 24 -9.14 6.32 16.32
CA ALA A 24 -9.59 5.35 15.32
C ALA A 24 -9.49 3.89 15.82
N ASN A 25 -8.40 3.55 16.51
CA ASN A 25 -8.18 2.19 17.00
C ASN A 25 -9.24 1.72 17.98
N ALA A 26 -9.67 2.59 18.91
CA ALA A 26 -10.70 2.24 19.89
C ALA A 26 -12.06 2.06 19.20
N ILE A 27 -12.44 2.98 18.32
CA ILE A 27 -13.70 2.90 17.56
C ILE A 27 -13.72 1.64 16.69
N LEU A 28 -12.66 1.39 15.93
CA LEU A 28 -12.54 0.21 15.07
C LEU A 28 -12.52 -1.08 15.89
N GLY A 29 -11.84 -1.10 17.03
CA GLY A 29 -11.79 -2.25 17.93
C GLY A 29 -13.19 -2.68 18.39
N VAL A 30 -14.05 -1.76 18.82
CA VAL A 30 -15.43 -2.03 19.23
C VAL A 30 -16.28 -2.45 18.04
N SER A 31 -16.18 -1.74 16.91
CA SER A 31 -16.93 -2.06 15.68
C SER A 31 -16.65 -3.49 15.21
N LEU A 32 -15.38 -3.88 15.12
CA LEU A 32 -14.97 -5.23 14.73
C LEU A 32 -15.40 -6.29 15.75
N ALA A 33 -15.31 -6.01 17.05
CA ALA A 33 -15.74 -6.94 18.10
C ALA A 33 -17.25 -7.24 18.00
N VAL A 34 -18.07 -6.21 17.77
CA VAL A 34 -19.52 -6.35 17.59
C VAL A 34 -19.84 -7.16 16.33
N ALA A 35 -19.18 -6.88 15.21
CA ALA A 35 -19.38 -7.64 13.97
C ALA A 35 -19.00 -9.13 14.14
N LYS A 36 -17.88 -9.42 14.81
CA LYS A 36 -17.46 -10.79 15.12
C LYS A 36 -18.45 -11.50 16.07
N ALA A 37 -18.92 -10.81 17.10
CA ALA A 37 -19.91 -11.36 18.04
C ALA A 37 -21.23 -11.71 17.31
N ALA A 38 -21.71 -10.82 16.45
CA ALA A 38 -22.91 -11.04 15.65
C ALA A 38 -22.76 -12.21 14.67
N ALA A 39 -21.62 -12.32 14.01
CA ALA A 39 -21.30 -13.44 13.13
C ALA A 39 -21.30 -14.78 13.88
N ASN A 40 -20.67 -14.82 15.07
CA ASN A 40 -20.63 -16.00 15.94
C ASN A 40 -22.03 -16.42 16.42
N GLU A 41 -22.87 -15.47 16.84
CA GLU A 41 -24.26 -15.73 17.26
C GLU A 41 -25.09 -16.34 16.14
N LEU A 42 -24.85 -15.92 14.90
CA LEU A 42 -25.54 -16.46 13.72
C LEU A 42 -24.92 -17.76 13.18
N GLY A 43 -23.80 -18.22 13.74
CA GLY A 43 -23.07 -19.39 13.26
C GLY A 43 -22.43 -19.18 11.88
N LEU A 44 -22.13 -17.93 11.51
CA LEU A 44 -21.56 -17.56 10.22
C LEU A 44 -20.08 -17.14 10.35
N PRO A 45 -19.22 -17.43 9.36
CA PRO A 45 -17.92 -16.79 9.28
C PRO A 45 -18.09 -15.30 9.00
N LEU A 46 -17.17 -14.47 9.54
CA LEU A 46 -17.25 -13.00 9.46
C LEU A 46 -17.43 -12.47 8.04
N TYR A 47 -16.68 -13.02 7.08
CA TYR A 47 -16.80 -12.59 5.68
C TYR A 47 -18.22 -12.81 5.11
N ARG A 48 -18.88 -13.87 5.54
CA ARG A 48 -20.24 -14.19 5.12
C ARG A 48 -21.26 -13.27 5.79
N TYR A 49 -21.04 -12.96 7.08
CA TYR A 49 -21.89 -12.02 7.82
C TYR A 49 -21.84 -10.61 7.21
N ILE A 50 -20.63 -10.13 6.85
CA ILE A 50 -20.46 -8.78 6.26
C ILE A 50 -20.86 -8.76 4.79
N GLY A 51 -20.39 -9.73 4.00
CA GLY A 51 -20.51 -9.73 2.53
C GLY A 51 -21.77 -10.41 1.99
N GLY A 52 -22.56 -11.08 2.85
CA GLY A 52 -23.78 -11.77 2.46
C GLY A 52 -23.55 -13.05 1.68
N VAL A 53 -24.62 -13.52 1.01
CA VAL A 53 -24.63 -14.82 0.31
C VAL A 53 -23.67 -14.91 -0.88
N SER A 54 -23.33 -13.78 -1.49
CA SER A 54 -22.44 -13.69 -2.65
C SER A 54 -20.97 -13.52 -2.30
N ALA A 55 -20.61 -13.46 -1.01
CA ALA A 55 -19.23 -13.30 -0.55
C ALA A 55 -18.46 -14.62 -0.72
N ASN A 56 -17.90 -14.85 -1.89
CA ASN A 56 -17.18 -16.08 -2.25
C ASN A 56 -15.94 -15.86 -3.14
N THR A 57 -15.56 -14.60 -3.35
CA THR A 57 -14.43 -14.24 -4.22
C THR A 57 -13.34 -13.59 -3.39
N LEU A 58 -12.12 -14.12 -3.46
CA LEU A 58 -10.92 -13.49 -2.89
C LEU A 58 -10.43 -12.41 -3.87
N PRO A 59 -9.95 -11.26 -3.35
CA PRO A 59 -9.30 -10.26 -4.19
C PRO A 59 -7.95 -10.76 -4.72
N VAL A 60 -7.46 -10.12 -5.78
CA VAL A 60 -6.04 -10.24 -6.14
C VAL A 60 -5.22 -9.67 -4.98
N PRO A 61 -4.26 -10.44 -4.42
CA PRO A 61 -3.49 -9.94 -3.30
C PRO A 61 -2.56 -8.80 -3.71
N MET A 62 -2.48 -7.77 -2.88
CA MET A 62 -1.50 -6.70 -2.93
C MET A 62 -0.37 -7.07 -1.98
N MET A 63 0.80 -7.40 -2.53
CA MET A 63 1.92 -7.93 -1.74
C MET A 63 3.04 -6.90 -1.67
N ASN A 64 3.25 -6.30 -0.50
CA ASN A 64 4.34 -5.35 -0.28
C ASN A 64 5.70 -6.08 -0.30
N ILE A 65 6.60 -5.67 -1.18
CA ILE A 65 7.93 -6.28 -1.36
C ILE A 65 9.11 -5.32 -1.24
N ILE A 66 8.86 -4.00 -1.29
CA ILE A 66 9.84 -2.96 -0.92
C ILE A 66 9.14 -1.94 -0.02
N ASN A 67 9.80 -1.61 1.10
CA ASN A 67 9.41 -0.56 2.02
C ASN A 67 10.30 0.68 1.87
N GLY A 68 9.68 1.84 2.00
CA GLY A 68 10.32 3.14 2.13
C GLY A 68 9.59 4.01 3.15
N GLY A 69 9.63 5.32 2.96
CA GLY A 69 8.94 6.28 3.83
C GLY A 69 9.27 6.10 5.31
N SER A 70 8.26 6.25 6.14
CA SER A 70 8.39 6.10 7.60
C SER A 70 8.53 4.64 8.07
N HIS A 71 8.35 3.65 7.19
CA HIS A 71 8.43 2.22 7.51
C HIS A 71 9.82 1.60 7.31
N SER A 72 10.80 2.41 6.90
CA SER A 72 12.18 1.95 6.73
C SER A 72 13.18 3.12 6.77
N ASP A 73 14.45 2.80 6.97
CA ASP A 73 15.56 3.76 6.84
C ASP A 73 16.04 3.91 5.38
N ALA A 74 15.32 3.32 4.41
CA ALA A 74 15.66 3.42 3.00
C ALA A 74 15.40 4.86 2.48
N PRO A 75 16.29 5.42 1.64
CA PRO A 75 16.11 6.77 1.08
C PRO A 75 15.12 6.76 -0.09
N ILE A 76 13.88 6.36 0.18
CA ILE A 76 12.77 6.24 -0.76
C ILE A 76 11.58 6.93 -0.13
N ALA A 77 10.95 7.88 -0.84
CA ALA A 77 9.84 8.67 -0.26
C ALA A 77 8.56 7.87 -0.10
N PHE A 78 8.22 6.97 -1.05
CA PHE A 78 7.00 6.17 -0.98
C PHE A 78 7.14 5.02 0.02
N GLN A 79 6.07 4.76 0.74
CA GLN A 79 6.04 3.83 1.86
C GLN A 79 6.03 2.37 1.44
N GLU A 80 5.20 2.01 0.43
CA GLU A 80 5.04 0.63 -0.02
C GLU A 80 5.05 0.48 -1.53
N PHE A 81 5.73 -0.57 -1.97
CA PHE A 81 5.73 -1.01 -3.37
C PHE A 81 5.21 -2.44 -3.42
N MET A 82 4.01 -2.60 -3.96
CA MET A 82 3.28 -3.85 -3.97
C MET A 82 3.22 -4.45 -5.36
N ILE A 83 3.34 -5.77 -5.46
CA ILE A 83 3.04 -6.54 -6.67
C ILE A 83 1.64 -7.12 -6.59
N MET A 84 0.96 -7.18 -7.73
CA MET A 84 -0.37 -7.75 -7.90
C MET A 84 -0.35 -8.81 -9.00
N PRO A 85 -0.43 -10.12 -8.66
CA PRO A 85 -0.42 -11.22 -9.62
C PRO A 85 -1.78 -11.36 -10.32
N VAL A 86 -2.07 -10.47 -11.27
CA VAL A 86 -3.40 -10.34 -11.91
C VAL A 86 -3.73 -11.48 -12.89
N SER A 87 -2.73 -12.20 -13.41
CA SER A 87 -2.95 -13.34 -14.30
C SER A 87 -3.16 -14.67 -13.57
N ALA A 88 -2.98 -14.69 -12.25
CA ALA A 88 -3.16 -15.89 -11.45
C ALA A 88 -4.61 -16.41 -11.53
N LYS A 89 -4.78 -17.71 -11.72
CA LYS A 89 -6.10 -18.35 -11.85
C LYS A 89 -6.81 -18.56 -10.52
N ASN A 90 -6.06 -18.51 -9.43
CA ASN A 90 -6.54 -18.71 -8.06
C ASN A 90 -5.54 -18.10 -7.06
N PHE A 91 -5.97 -18.00 -5.79
CA PHE A 91 -5.16 -17.39 -4.74
C PHE A 91 -3.86 -18.14 -4.46
N THR A 92 -3.85 -19.47 -4.57
CA THR A 92 -2.65 -20.28 -4.37
C THR A 92 -1.58 -19.97 -5.43
N GLU A 93 -1.98 -19.86 -6.69
CA GLU A 93 -1.08 -19.46 -7.77
C GLU A 93 -0.59 -18.02 -7.57
N ALA A 94 -1.46 -17.10 -7.14
CA ALA A 94 -1.06 -15.73 -6.83
C ALA A 94 0.01 -15.68 -5.73
N MET A 95 -0.14 -16.45 -4.66
CA MET A 95 0.85 -16.56 -3.59
C MET A 95 2.17 -17.17 -4.06
N GLN A 96 2.12 -18.16 -4.93
CA GLN A 96 3.31 -18.74 -5.54
C GLN A 96 4.06 -17.70 -6.36
N MET A 97 3.38 -17.02 -7.28
CA MET A 97 3.97 -15.95 -8.11
C MET A 97 4.63 -14.88 -7.26
N GLY A 98 3.92 -14.39 -6.23
CA GLY A 98 4.44 -13.38 -5.31
C GLY A 98 5.71 -13.85 -4.57
N THR A 99 5.72 -15.07 -4.10
CA THR A 99 6.87 -15.66 -3.40
C THR A 99 8.09 -15.82 -4.34
N GLU A 100 7.88 -16.30 -5.54
CA GLU A 100 8.94 -16.45 -6.55
C GLU A 100 9.55 -15.10 -6.91
N ILE A 101 8.73 -14.06 -7.09
CA ILE A 101 9.19 -12.68 -7.37
C ILE A 101 9.95 -12.12 -6.17
N PHE A 102 9.45 -12.31 -4.94
CA PHE A 102 10.10 -11.83 -3.73
C PHE A 102 11.52 -12.41 -3.58
N HIS A 103 11.68 -13.71 -3.83
CA HIS A 103 12.99 -14.35 -3.79
C HIS A 103 13.91 -13.89 -4.93
N ASN A 104 13.38 -13.63 -6.13
CA ASN A 104 14.16 -13.03 -7.21
C ASN A 104 14.57 -11.59 -6.90
N LEU A 105 13.68 -10.79 -6.27
CA LEU A 105 14.03 -9.45 -5.81
C LEU A 105 15.16 -9.48 -4.77
N LYS A 106 15.12 -10.42 -3.84
CA LYS A 106 16.24 -10.63 -2.90
C LYS A 106 17.56 -10.84 -3.63
N LYS A 107 17.57 -11.66 -4.69
CA LYS A 107 18.74 -11.90 -5.51
C LYS A 107 19.18 -10.62 -6.27
N VAL A 108 18.27 -9.91 -6.89
CA VAL A 108 18.54 -8.63 -7.59
C VAL A 108 19.22 -7.63 -6.65
N LEU A 109 18.70 -7.47 -5.43
CA LEU A 109 19.28 -6.57 -4.44
C LEU A 109 20.66 -7.05 -3.97
N HIS A 110 20.81 -8.35 -3.69
CA HIS A 110 22.10 -8.95 -3.29
C HIS A 110 23.18 -8.76 -4.36
N ASP A 111 22.86 -9.01 -5.62
CA ASP A 111 23.81 -8.87 -6.75
C ASP A 111 24.25 -7.42 -6.97
N ARG A 112 23.46 -6.46 -6.49
CA ARG A 112 23.78 -5.02 -6.43
C ARG A 112 24.49 -4.61 -5.13
N ASN A 113 24.83 -5.54 -4.24
CA ASN A 113 25.38 -5.31 -2.90
C ASN A 113 24.50 -4.41 -2.02
N LEU A 114 23.18 -4.52 -2.16
CA LEU A 114 22.18 -3.81 -1.37
C LEU A 114 21.67 -4.66 -0.21
N SER A 115 21.16 -3.99 0.83
CA SER A 115 20.56 -4.69 1.98
C SER A 115 19.33 -5.50 1.54
N THR A 116 19.22 -6.70 2.11
CA THR A 116 18.04 -7.56 2.03
C THR A 116 17.36 -7.70 3.39
N ALA A 117 17.63 -6.79 4.32
CA ALA A 117 16.84 -6.64 5.54
C ALA A 117 15.42 -6.16 5.18
N VAL A 118 14.45 -6.59 5.97
CA VAL A 118 13.03 -6.24 5.76
C VAL A 118 12.62 -5.11 6.69
N GLY A 119 11.72 -4.25 6.22
CA GLY A 119 11.04 -3.24 7.02
C GLY A 119 9.87 -3.82 7.82
N ASP A 120 9.10 -2.95 8.45
CA ASP A 120 8.03 -3.31 9.39
C ASP A 120 6.91 -4.15 8.75
N GLU A 121 6.72 -4.04 7.44
CA GLU A 121 5.67 -4.71 6.67
C GLU A 121 6.19 -5.87 5.82
N GLY A 122 7.42 -6.31 6.04
CA GLY A 122 8.01 -7.48 5.41
C GLY A 122 8.60 -7.26 4.02
N GLY A 123 8.48 -6.08 3.43
CA GLY A 123 9.20 -5.66 2.22
C GLY A 123 10.68 -5.39 2.52
N PHE A 124 11.55 -5.55 1.52
CA PHE A 124 12.96 -5.17 1.67
C PHE A 124 13.12 -3.66 1.84
N ALA A 125 14.13 -3.24 2.59
CA ALA A 125 14.47 -1.84 2.84
C ALA A 125 15.88 -1.51 2.29
N PRO A 126 16.08 -1.54 0.96
CA PRO A 126 17.39 -1.31 0.35
C PRO A 126 17.71 0.18 0.24
N ASN A 127 18.99 0.54 0.38
CA ASN A 127 19.47 1.89 0.08
C ASN A 127 19.56 2.09 -1.45
N LEU A 128 18.45 2.45 -2.09
CA LEU A 128 18.34 2.67 -3.53
C LEU A 128 18.65 4.14 -3.87
N ALA A 129 19.77 4.36 -4.51
CA ALA A 129 20.26 5.71 -4.81
C ALA A 129 19.39 6.48 -5.83
N GLY A 130 18.53 5.79 -6.58
CA GLY A 130 17.59 6.36 -7.54
C GLY A 130 16.15 6.48 -7.02
N GLY A 131 15.93 6.30 -5.69
CA GLY A 131 14.62 6.51 -5.06
C GLY A 131 13.51 5.61 -5.61
N THR A 132 12.33 6.17 -5.79
CA THR A 132 11.11 5.49 -6.24
C THR A 132 11.28 4.72 -7.55
N GLU A 133 11.90 5.33 -8.56
CA GLU A 133 12.05 4.68 -9.87
C GLU A 133 13.05 3.51 -9.82
N ASP A 134 14.11 3.60 -9.02
CA ASP A 134 15.06 2.51 -8.83
C ASP A 134 14.41 1.30 -8.12
N ALA A 135 13.47 1.57 -7.20
CA ALA A 135 12.66 0.52 -6.58
C ALA A 135 11.77 -0.20 -7.62
N LEU A 136 11.06 0.55 -8.45
CA LEU A 136 10.21 0.02 -9.51
C LEU A 136 11.01 -0.76 -10.58
N ASP A 137 12.17 -0.26 -10.99
CA ASP A 137 13.06 -0.95 -11.93
C ASP A 137 13.61 -2.26 -11.33
N SER A 138 13.93 -2.27 -10.03
CA SER A 138 14.36 -3.49 -9.33
C SER A 138 13.25 -4.54 -9.26
N ILE A 139 12.01 -4.12 -9.01
CA ILE A 139 10.83 -5.01 -9.01
C ILE A 139 10.58 -5.55 -10.41
N LYS A 140 10.61 -4.70 -11.44
CA LYS A 140 10.43 -5.13 -12.83
C LYS A 140 11.44 -6.20 -13.21
N LEU A 141 12.73 -5.98 -12.90
CA LEU A 141 13.77 -6.97 -13.15
C LEU A 141 13.52 -8.28 -12.40
N ALA A 142 13.04 -8.21 -11.15
CA ALA A 142 12.71 -9.41 -10.36
C ALA A 142 11.53 -10.20 -10.96
N VAL A 143 10.52 -9.52 -11.47
CA VAL A 143 9.38 -10.13 -12.18
C VAL A 143 9.85 -10.86 -13.43
N GLU A 144 10.66 -10.21 -14.25
CA GLU A 144 11.23 -10.78 -15.48
C GLU A 144 12.14 -11.98 -15.18
N ASN A 145 12.99 -11.89 -14.14
CA ASN A 145 13.85 -13.01 -13.69
C ASN A 145 13.05 -14.20 -13.15
N ALA A 146 11.86 -13.95 -12.59
CA ALA A 146 10.94 -15.01 -12.17
C ALA A 146 10.20 -15.68 -13.32
N GLY A 147 10.34 -15.17 -14.56
CA GLY A 147 9.73 -15.71 -15.76
C GLY A 147 8.32 -15.17 -16.06
N TYR A 148 7.90 -14.10 -15.38
CA TYR A 148 6.61 -13.44 -15.59
C TYR A 148 6.74 -12.19 -16.46
N VAL A 149 5.63 -11.78 -17.09
CA VAL A 149 5.57 -10.60 -17.94
C VAL A 149 5.07 -9.41 -17.13
N PHE A 150 5.97 -8.45 -16.89
CA PHE A 150 5.63 -7.19 -16.23
C PHE A 150 4.59 -6.40 -17.04
N GLY A 151 3.58 -5.88 -16.36
CA GLY A 151 2.47 -5.15 -16.99
C GLY A 151 1.42 -6.06 -17.67
N LYS A 152 1.55 -7.39 -17.54
CA LYS A 152 0.57 -8.37 -18.03
C LYS A 152 0.23 -9.40 -16.95
N ASP A 153 1.23 -10.11 -16.45
CA ASP A 153 1.02 -11.11 -15.40
C ASP A 153 1.04 -10.46 -14.02
N ILE A 154 1.90 -9.47 -13.88
CA ILE A 154 2.12 -8.71 -12.65
C ILE A 154 1.91 -7.24 -12.93
N MET A 155 1.04 -6.63 -12.15
CA MET A 155 0.84 -5.18 -12.05
C MET A 155 1.41 -4.66 -10.75
N ILE A 156 1.54 -3.35 -10.63
CA ILE A 156 2.04 -2.66 -9.43
C ILE A 156 0.91 -1.92 -8.72
N ALA A 157 0.99 -1.92 -7.40
CA ALA A 157 0.27 -1.00 -6.53
C ALA A 157 1.26 -0.24 -5.65
N LEU A 158 0.94 0.99 -5.32
CA LEU A 158 1.72 1.85 -4.44
C LEU A 158 0.89 2.28 -3.25
N ASP A 159 1.53 2.42 -2.10
CA ASP A 159 1.12 3.31 -1.04
C ASP A 159 2.18 4.41 -0.90
N CYS A 160 1.81 5.63 -1.24
CA CYS A 160 2.73 6.76 -1.18
C CYS A 160 2.84 7.36 0.21
N ALA A 161 1.78 7.23 1.04
CA ALA A 161 1.65 7.91 2.33
C ALA A 161 2.04 9.40 2.26
N ALA A 162 1.50 10.11 1.25
CA ALA A 162 1.98 11.44 0.86
C ALA A 162 1.85 12.51 1.94
N SER A 163 0.95 12.32 2.91
CA SER A 163 0.84 13.20 4.09
C SER A 163 2.15 13.26 4.89
N GLU A 164 2.97 12.20 4.86
CA GLU A 164 4.24 12.13 5.58
C GLU A 164 5.32 13.09 5.03
N PHE A 165 5.25 13.44 3.75
CA PHE A 165 6.19 14.37 3.12
C PHE A 165 5.52 15.63 2.56
N TYR A 166 4.27 15.91 2.97
CA TYR A 166 3.59 17.15 2.61
C TYR A 166 3.93 18.25 3.64
N VAL A 167 4.65 19.28 3.19
CA VAL A 167 5.14 20.36 4.04
C VAL A 167 4.87 21.71 3.37
N ASN A 168 4.22 22.64 4.07
CA ASN A 168 3.97 24.00 3.60
C ASN A 168 3.32 24.08 2.20
N GLY A 169 2.37 23.20 1.91
CA GLY A 169 1.65 23.20 0.64
C GLY A 169 2.40 22.52 -0.51
N LYS A 170 3.45 21.75 -0.23
CA LYS A 170 4.28 21.07 -1.23
C LYS A 170 4.62 19.65 -0.80
N TYR A 171 4.88 18.79 -1.75
CA TYR A 171 5.38 17.44 -1.58
C TYR A 171 6.90 17.44 -1.59
N ASP A 172 7.49 17.36 -0.40
CA ASP A 172 8.93 17.50 -0.18
C ASP A 172 9.58 16.13 0.02
N TYR A 173 10.11 15.58 -1.05
CA TYR A 173 10.80 14.30 -1.04
C TYR A 173 12.16 14.34 -0.35
N THR A 174 12.72 15.53 -0.10
CA THR A 174 14.02 15.66 0.58
C THR A 174 13.99 15.11 2.01
N LYS A 175 12.79 15.03 2.62
CA LYS A 175 12.61 14.42 3.94
C LYS A 175 13.15 12.99 4.00
N PHE A 176 12.99 12.21 2.94
CA PHE A 176 13.42 10.81 2.87
C PHE A 176 14.62 10.60 1.94
N GLU A 177 14.69 11.33 0.83
CA GLU A 177 15.69 11.14 -0.24
C GLU A 177 16.89 12.09 -0.10
N GLY A 178 16.89 12.95 0.94
CA GLY A 178 17.98 13.91 1.19
C GLY A 178 18.16 14.89 0.02
N ASP A 179 19.39 15.27 -0.28
CA ASP A 179 19.72 16.26 -1.31
C ASP A 179 19.29 15.89 -2.75
N LYS A 180 18.85 14.64 -2.95
CA LYS A 180 18.34 14.18 -4.25
C LYS A 180 16.83 14.31 -4.38
N GLY A 181 16.13 14.50 -3.26
CA GLY A 181 14.70 14.66 -3.23
C GLY A 181 14.23 15.89 -3.97
N VAL A 182 13.13 15.80 -4.67
CA VAL A 182 12.48 16.88 -5.42
C VAL A 182 11.32 17.44 -4.62
N VAL A 183 11.12 18.74 -4.65
CA VAL A 183 9.94 19.41 -4.06
C VAL A 183 8.95 19.70 -5.18
N ARG A 184 7.71 19.18 -5.03
CA ARG A 184 6.65 19.29 -6.05
C ARG A 184 5.46 20.09 -5.53
N SER A 185 4.80 20.83 -6.41
CA SER A 185 3.43 21.34 -6.18
C SER A 185 2.41 20.18 -6.27
N SER A 186 1.14 20.44 -5.95
CA SER A 186 0.06 19.44 -6.11
C SER A 186 -0.09 18.98 -7.56
N GLU A 187 -0.02 19.89 -8.52
CA GLU A 187 -0.10 19.59 -9.94
C GLU A 187 1.09 18.73 -10.40
N GLU A 188 2.32 19.15 -10.05
CA GLU A 188 3.54 18.39 -10.37
C GLU A 188 3.55 17.00 -9.72
N GLN A 189 2.95 16.85 -8.53
CA GLN A 189 2.81 15.55 -7.87
C GLN A 189 1.83 14.64 -8.63
N ALA A 190 0.68 15.18 -9.03
CA ALA A 190 -0.30 14.44 -9.82
C ALA A 190 0.26 13.99 -11.17
N ASP A 191 0.97 14.88 -11.87
CA ASP A 191 1.65 14.57 -13.14
C ASP A 191 2.71 13.47 -12.94
N TYR A 192 3.52 13.57 -11.90
CA TYR A 192 4.53 12.55 -11.59
C TYR A 192 3.92 11.17 -11.33
N LEU A 193 2.82 11.11 -10.56
CA LEU A 193 2.11 9.85 -10.32
C LEU A 193 1.50 9.28 -11.61
N ALA A 194 0.95 10.13 -12.49
CA ALA A 194 0.43 9.71 -13.78
C ALA A 194 1.54 9.15 -14.70
N ASP A 195 2.70 9.79 -14.73
CA ASP A 195 3.87 9.32 -15.48
C ASP A 195 4.37 7.97 -14.95
N LEU A 196 4.49 7.81 -13.64
CA LEU A 196 4.85 6.53 -13.02
C LEU A 196 3.83 5.44 -13.36
N ALA A 197 2.52 5.75 -13.26
CA ALA A 197 1.46 4.80 -13.57
C ALA A 197 1.54 4.31 -15.02
N SER A 198 1.81 5.21 -15.95
CA SER A 198 2.00 4.88 -17.37
C SER A 198 3.26 4.03 -17.62
N LYS A 199 4.38 4.39 -16.98
CA LYS A 199 5.68 3.75 -17.19
C LYS A 199 5.77 2.34 -16.57
N TYR A 200 5.16 2.14 -15.41
CA TYR A 200 5.34 0.95 -14.58
C TYR A 200 4.09 0.09 -14.40
N SER A 201 3.07 0.30 -15.23
CA SER A 201 1.81 -0.48 -15.15
C SER A 201 1.20 -0.49 -13.75
N ILE A 202 1.18 0.67 -13.10
CA ILE A 202 0.60 0.85 -11.78
C ILE A 202 -0.92 0.97 -11.95
N ILE A 203 -1.67 0.14 -11.22
CA ILE A 203 -3.13 0.08 -11.30
C ILE A 203 -3.85 0.53 -10.02
N SER A 204 -3.08 0.78 -8.96
CA SER A 204 -3.59 1.31 -7.69
C SER A 204 -2.54 2.21 -7.06
N ILE A 205 -2.97 3.38 -6.60
CA ILE A 205 -2.15 4.32 -5.82
C ILE A 205 -2.98 4.72 -4.60
N GLU A 206 -2.50 4.32 -3.42
CA GLU A 206 -3.02 4.71 -2.12
C GLU A 206 -2.27 5.93 -1.64
N ASP A 207 -2.99 6.87 -1.04
CA ASP A 207 -2.46 8.09 -0.44
C ASP A 207 -1.43 8.85 -1.30
N GLY A 208 -1.71 8.92 -2.61
CA GLY A 208 -0.83 9.60 -3.58
C GLY A 208 -0.74 11.11 -3.37
N MET A 209 -1.75 11.69 -2.71
CA MET A 209 -1.84 13.10 -2.35
C MET A 209 -2.05 13.24 -0.84
N TYR A 210 -1.75 14.43 -0.29
CA TYR A 210 -2.07 14.78 1.08
C TYR A 210 -3.58 14.66 1.34
N GLU A 211 -3.96 14.18 2.52
CA GLU A 211 -5.34 13.83 2.88
C GLU A 211 -6.36 14.96 2.69
N ASP A 212 -5.95 16.22 2.84
CA ASP A 212 -6.80 17.41 2.65
C ASP A 212 -6.54 18.15 1.34
N ASP A 213 -5.68 17.66 0.45
CA ASP A 213 -5.41 18.28 -0.86
C ASP A 213 -6.47 17.90 -1.90
N TRP A 214 -7.71 18.32 -1.66
CA TRP A 214 -8.85 18.04 -2.53
C TRP A 214 -8.71 18.59 -3.97
N SER A 215 -7.85 19.59 -4.18
CA SER A 215 -7.54 20.08 -5.53
C SER A 215 -6.64 19.13 -6.30
N GLY A 216 -5.64 18.57 -5.62
CA GLY A 216 -4.75 17.57 -6.19
C GLY A 216 -5.44 16.22 -6.44
N TRP A 217 -6.38 15.84 -5.58
CA TRP A 217 -7.17 14.61 -5.76
C TRP A 217 -8.12 14.64 -6.96
N LYS A 218 -8.51 15.80 -7.48
CA LYS A 218 -9.42 16.00 -8.63
C LYS A 218 -8.70 16.03 -9.97
#